data_3f82b6ad6bbb93b0d395336f267d0604
#
_entry.id   3f82b6ad6bbb93b0d395336f267d0604
#
_cell.length_a   1.000
_cell.length_b   1.000
_cell.length_c   1.000
_cell.angle_alpha   90.00
_cell.angle_beta   90.00
_cell.angle_gamma   90.00
#
_symmetry.space_group_name_H-M   'P 1'
#
loop_
_entity.id
_entity.type
_entity.pdbx_description
1 polymer ?
#
loop_
_entity_poly.entity_id
_entity_poly.type
_entity_poly.pdbx_seq_one_letter_code
_entity_poly.pdbx_strand_id
1 'polypeptide(L)'
;MAKPKIELSNPVVSAGIEIYKQQATLAYELAAAKDDSVRPVYALNERMQSVHHVGSCVLLKVRDEVFALSASHVFDHVGKYQLLIGHGERLHSLAGDRFSTKRGSSGTHRDDPIDASVFHITADVAEEISLSAITLQDLDLLPADRSSELYVVTGYRVSQSRSTPKGHTTKLDRYPSIELDNDYYERQSRYASLTCV
;
A
#
# COMPACT_ATOMS: atom_id res chain seq x y z
N MET A 1 -17.29 30.96 8.52
CA MET A 1 -15.98 31.59 8.22
C MET A 1 -15.70 31.41 6.74
N ALA A 2 -15.41 32.49 6.01
CA ALA A 2 -15.03 32.42 4.59
C ALA A 2 -13.61 31.80 4.53
N LYS A 3 -13.39 30.83 3.62
CA LYS A 3 -12.06 30.28 3.36
C LYS A 3 -11.13 31.39 2.86
N PRO A 4 -9.88 31.49 3.35
CA PRO A 4 -8.95 32.49 2.85
C PRO A 4 -8.72 32.26 1.35
N LYS A 5 -8.85 33.31 0.57
CA LYS A 5 -8.60 33.27 -0.88
C LYS A 5 -7.08 33.33 -1.09
N ILE A 6 -6.49 32.23 -1.51
CA ILE A 6 -5.06 32.17 -1.82
C ILE A 6 -4.85 32.92 -3.14
N GLU A 7 -4.09 34.02 -3.09
CA GLU A 7 -3.70 34.75 -4.31
C GLU A 7 -2.47 34.08 -4.95
N LEU A 8 -2.70 33.33 -6.01
CA LEU A 8 -1.66 32.62 -6.75
C LEU A 8 -0.62 33.56 -7.40
N SER A 9 -0.96 34.84 -7.54
CA SER A 9 -0.06 35.89 -8.05
C SER A 9 0.97 36.37 -7.02
N ASN A 10 0.79 36.03 -5.74
CA ASN A 10 1.78 36.36 -4.72
C ASN A 10 3.12 35.64 -5.00
N PRO A 11 4.26 36.36 -5.13
CA PRO A 11 5.55 35.76 -5.44
C PRO A 11 5.99 34.66 -4.48
N VAL A 12 5.70 34.81 -3.19
CA VAL A 12 6.02 33.80 -2.17
C VAL A 12 5.19 32.53 -2.37
N VAL A 13 3.89 32.68 -2.68
CA VAL A 13 3.02 31.54 -2.98
C VAL A 13 3.46 30.84 -4.26
N SER A 14 3.81 31.60 -5.30
CA SER A 14 4.30 31.04 -6.57
C SER A 14 5.61 30.28 -6.37
N ALA A 15 6.55 30.82 -5.60
CA ALA A 15 7.81 30.15 -5.29
C ALA A 15 7.59 28.87 -4.47
N GLY A 16 6.70 28.90 -3.47
CA GLY A 16 6.31 27.73 -2.68
C GLY A 16 5.69 26.61 -3.53
N ILE A 17 4.82 26.98 -4.48
CA ILE A 17 4.21 26.01 -5.43
C ILE A 17 5.31 25.37 -6.30
N GLU A 18 6.28 26.13 -6.76
CA GLU A 18 7.34 25.62 -7.63
C GLU A 18 8.27 24.66 -6.87
N ILE A 19 8.64 24.99 -5.64
CA ILE A 19 9.42 24.10 -4.76
C ILE A 19 8.64 22.80 -4.51
N TYR A 20 7.33 22.88 -4.19
CA TYR A 20 6.51 21.71 -3.99
C TYR A 20 6.43 20.81 -5.24
N LYS A 21 6.29 21.40 -6.43
CA LYS A 21 6.28 20.64 -7.68
C LYS A 21 7.59 19.90 -7.91
N GLN A 22 8.74 20.55 -7.66
CA GLN A 22 10.06 19.95 -7.80
C GLN A 22 10.23 18.78 -6.82
N GLN A 23 9.87 18.96 -5.56
CA GLN A 23 9.91 17.91 -4.55
C GLN A 23 8.96 16.74 -4.90
N ALA A 24 7.74 17.05 -5.37
CA ALA A 24 6.79 16.02 -5.79
C ALA A 24 7.34 15.22 -6.98
N THR A 25 7.93 15.87 -7.97
CA THR A 25 8.54 15.19 -9.13
C THR A 25 9.63 14.22 -8.68
N LEU A 26 10.56 14.68 -7.84
CA LEU A 26 11.62 13.82 -7.31
C LEU A 26 11.06 12.65 -6.50
N ALA A 27 10.07 12.89 -5.63
CA ALA A 27 9.44 11.83 -4.85
C ALA A 27 8.74 10.78 -5.74
N TYR A 28 8.09 11.22 -6.84
CA TYR A 28 7.50 10.31 -7.82
C TYR A 28 8.55 9.48 -8.57
N GLU A 29 9.69 10.07 -8.95
CA GLU A 29 10.80 9.36 -9.61
C GLU A 29 11.40 8.30 -8.68
N LEU A 30 11.65 8.66 -7.41
CA LEU A 30 12.15 7.71 -6.40
C LEU A 30 11.16 6.58 -6.13
N ALA A 31 9.87 6.88 -6.04
CA ALA A 31 8.84 5.86 -5.89
C ALA A 31 8.77 4.93 -7.10
N ALA A 32 8.88 5.48 -8.32
CA ALA A 32 8.87 4.71 -9.56
C ALA A 32 10.00 3.68 -9.64
N ALA A 33 11.17 3.99 -9.08
CA ALA A 33 12.29 3.07 -9.02
C ALA A 33 12.02 1.82 -8.14
N LYS A 34 10.96 1.86 -7.31
CA LYS A 34 10.56 0.76 -6.41
C LYS A 34 9.21 0.13 -6.79
N ASP A 35 8.60 0.52 -7.89
CA ASP A 35 7.30 -0.01 -8.34
C ASP A 35 7.26 -1.52 -8.42
N ASP A 36 8.35 -2.11 -8.90
CA ASP A 36 8.46 -3.56 -9.03
C ASP A 36 8.45 -4.31 -7.69
N SER A 37 8.61 -3.62 -6.57
CA SER A 37 8.42 -4.23 -5.25
C SER A 37 6.96 -4.26 -4.80
N VAL A 38 6.09 -3.46 -5.41
CA VAL A 38 4.67 -3.41 -5.08
C VAL A 38 3.92 -4.35 -6.01
N ARG A 39 3.13 -5.26 -5.43
CA ARG A 39 2.41 -6.28 -6.20
C ARG A 39 0.92 -6.27 -5.89
N PRO A 40 0.06 -6.49 -6.89
CA PRO A 40 -1.35 -6.72 -6.64
C PRO A 40 -1.57 -8.10 -6.02
N VAL A 41 -2.47 -8.18 -5.06
CA VAL A 41 -2.90 -9.41 -4.40
C VAL A 41 -4.28 -9.78 -4.90
N TYR A 42 -4.44 -11.04 -5.28
CA TYR A 42 -5.68 -11.60 -5.78
C TYR A 42 -6.15 -12.76 -4.92
N ALA A 43 -7.46 -12.95 -4.87
CA ALA A 43 -8.11 -14.13 -4.30
C ALA A 43 -8.72 -14.97 -5.42
N LEU A 44 -8.30 -16.23 -5.53
CA LEU A 44 -8.85 -17.19 -6.48
C LEU A 44 -9.97 -17.98 -5.80
N ASN A 45 -11.18 -17.86 -6.32
CA ASN A 45 -12.28 -18.75 -5.97
C ASN A 45 -12.26 -19.97 -6.91
N GLU A 46 -11.73 -21.07 -6.42
CA GLU A 46 -11.59 -22.31 -7.22
C GLU A 46 -12.93 -22.86 -7.72
N ARG A 47 -14.00 -22.73 -6.90
CA ARG A 47 -15.33 -23.23 -7.29
C ARG A 47 -15.94 -22.44 -8.44
N MET A 48 -15.73 -21.14 -8.46
CA MET A 48 -16.27 -20.24 -9.49
C MET A 48 -15.27 -19.98 -10.61
N GLN A 49 -14.05 -20.48 -10.52
CA GLN A 49 -12.93 -20.19 -11.44
C GLN A 49 -12.77 -18.67 -11.67
N SER A 50 -12.95 -17.88 -10.61
CA SER A 50 -12.91 -16.43 -10.67
C SER A 50 -11.78 -15.88 -9.79
N VAL A 51 -11.08 -14.90 -10.32
CA VAL A 51 -10.00 -14.19 -9.65
C VAL A 51 -10.50 -12.79 -9.30
N HIS A 52 -10.30 -12.37 -8.06
CA HIS A 52 -10.68 -11.05 -7.58
C HIS A 52 -9.47 -10.33 -7.00
N HIS A 53 -9.25 -9.10 -7.40
CA HIS A 53 -8.24 -8.24 -6.81
C HIS A 53 -8.68 -7.84 -5.39
N VAL A 54 -7.84 -8.07 -4.38
CA VAL A 54 -8.19 -7.83 -2.97
C VAL A 54 -7.31 -6.77 -2.30
N GLY A 55 -6.19 -6.40 -2.90
CA GLY A 55 -5.31 -5.37 -2.36
C GLY A 55 -3.91 -5.39 -2.97
N SER A 56 -2.97 -4.84 -2.24
CA SER A 56 -1.56 -4.76 -2.64
C SER A 56 -0.67 -5.33 -1.54
N CYS A 57 0.50 -5.80 -1.90
CA CYS A 57 1.58 -6.09 -0.97
C CYS A 57 2.89 -5.47 -1.45
N VAL A 58 3.84 -5.35 -0.53
CA VAL A 58 5.23 -4.95 -0.82
C VAL A 58 6.12 -6.16 -0.61
N LEU A 59 7.00 -6.43 -1.56
CA LEU A 59 8.00 -7.48 -1.46
C LEU A 59 9.22 -6.96 -0.70
N LEU A 60 9.60 -7.64 0.36
CA LEU A 60 10.77 -7.36 1.18
C LEU A 60 11.70 -8.56 1.19
N LYS A 61 12.97 -8.33 0.85
CA LYS A 61 14.03 -9.34 0.98
C LYS A 61 14.82 -9.11 2.26
N VAL A 62 14.88 -10.14 3.10
CA VAL A 62 15.68 -10.17 4.32
C VAL A 62 16.64 -11.34 4.22
N ARG A 63 17.92 -11.05 4.03
CA ARG A 63 18.94 -12.08 3.69
C ARG A 63 18.55 -12.79 2.40
N ASP A 64 18.35 -14.11 2.44
CA ASP A 64 17.96 -14.92 1.28
C ASP A 64 16.47 -15.22 1.21
N GLU A 65 15.70 -14.72 2.19
CA GLU A 65 14.27 -14.96 2.29
C GLU A 65 13.46 -13.77 1.76
N VAL A 66 12.33 -14.04 1.12
CA VAL A 66 11.42 -13.04 0.56
C VAL A 66 10.09 -13.08 1.30
N PHE A 67 9.58 -11.90 1.61
CA PHE A 67 8.34 -11.71 2.33
C PHE A 67 7.41 -10.78 1.55
N ALA A 68 6.11 -11.03 1.61
CA ALA A 68 5.07 -10.11 1.17
C ALA A 68 4.44 -9.43 2.40
N LEU A 69 4.53 -8.10 2.47
CA LEU A 69 3.96 -7.29 3.54
C LEU A 69 2.69 -6.61 3.04
N SER A 70 1.61 -6.69 3.81
CA SER A 70 0.35 -6.03 3.48
C SER A 70 -0.47 -5.76 4.74
N ALA A 71 -1.61 -5.12 4.58
CA ALA A 71 -2.62 -5.05 5.62
C ALA A 71 -3.19 -6.44 5.92
N SER A 72 -3.46 -6.74 7.20
CA SER A 72 -3.96 -8.05 7.61
C SER A 72 -5.30 -8.39 6.98
N HIS A 73 -6.19 -7.40 6.80
CA HIS A 73 -7.49 -7.63 6.17
C HIS A 73 -7.40 -8.10 4.71
N VAL A 74 -6.33 -7.75 3.97
CA VAL A 74 -6.06 -8.25 2.61
C VAL A 74 -5.82 -9.76 2.64
N PHE A 75 -5.11 -10.24 3.66
CA PHE A 75 -4.79 -11.65 3.82
C PHE A 75 -5.84 -12.45 4.60
N ASP A 76 -6.89 -11.82 5.12
CA ASP A 76 -8.01 -12.49 5.78
C ASP A 76 -8.82 -13.41 4.83
N HIS A 77 -8.59 -13.26 3.54
CA HIS A 77 -9.17 -14.14 2.53
C HIS A 77 -8.56 -15.56 2.52
N VAL A 78 -7.41 -15.77 3.19
CA VAL A 78 -6.78 -17.09 3.37
C VAL A 78 -7.76 -18.04 4.07
N GLY A 79 -7.82 -19.27 3.58
CA GLY A 79 -8.72 -20.31 4.11
C GLY A 79 -10.10 -20.36 3.43
N LYS A 80 -10.51 -19.26 2.73
CA LYS A 80 -11.68 -19.25 1.85
C LYS A 80 -11.28 -19.30 0.38
N TYR A 81 -10.14 -18.70 0.06
CA TYR A 81 -9.62 -18.55 -1.29
C TYR A 81 -8.12 -18.80 -1.29
N GLN A 82 -7.59 -19.26 -2.42
CA GLN A 82 -6.16 -19.24 -2.67
C GLN A 82 -5.73 -17.80 -2.95
N LEU A 83 -4.72 -17.30 -2.24
CA LEU A 83 -4.15 -16.00 -2.53
C LEU A 83 -3.05 -16.12 -3.57
N LEU A 84 -3.04 -15.14 -4.47
CA LEU A 84 -2.08 -15.04 -5.55
C LEU A 84 -1.48 -13.63 -5.57
N ILE A 85 -0.21 -13.52 -5.98
CA ILE A 85 0.42 -12.24 -6.33
C ILE A 85 0.69 -12.16 -7.82
N GLY A 86 0.51 -10.96 -8.37
CA GLY A 86 0.83 -10.72 -9.78
C GLY A 86 2.30 -10.36 -9.98
N HIS A 87 2.97 -10.97 -10.97
CA HIS A 87 4.29 -10.58 -11.44
C HIS A 87 4.35 -10.68 -12.97
N GLY A 88 4.50 -9.53 -13.64
CA GLY A 88 4.36 -9.48 -15.09
C GLY A 88 2.97 -9.98 -15.52
N GLU A 89 2.94 -10.94 -16.40
CA GLU A 89 1.70 -11.59 -16.89
C GLU A 89 1.32 -12.86 -16.09
N ARG A 90 2.05 -13.18 -15.04
CA ARG A 90 1.87 -14.40 -14.24
C ARG A 90 1.24 -14.12 -12.88
N LEU A 91 0.56 -15.13 -12.37
CA LEU A 91 0.05 -15.18 -11.00
C LEU A 91 0.78 -16.29 -10.24
N HIS A 92 1.39 -15.94 -9.12
CA HIS A 92 2.11 -16.86 -8.24
C HIS A 92 1.30 -17.10 -6.98
N SER A 93 1.27 -18.35 -6.50
CA SER A 93 0.59 -18.68 -5.27
C SER A 93 1.32 -18.08 -4.07
N LEU A 94 0.59 -17.42 -3.18
CA LEU A 94 1.04 -17.09 -1.85
C LEU A 94 0.84 -18.32 -0.95
N ALA A 95 1.76 -19.28 -1.07
CA ALA A 95 1.81 -20.46 -0.23
C ALA A 95 3.02 -20.34 0.71
N GLY A 96 2.81 -20.43 2.01
CA GLY A 96 3.86 -20.29 3.02
C GLY A 96 3.30 -19.85 4.36
N ASP A 97 4.18 -19.59 5.31
CA ASP A 97 3.79 -19.16 6.65
C ASP A 97 3.33 -17.71 6.66
N ARG A 98 2.30 -17.45 7.43
CA ARG A 98 1.75 -16.12 7.61
C ARG A 98 1.78 -15.69 9.07
N PHE A 99 2.24 -14.46 9.27
CA PHE A 99 2.20 -13.77 10.56
C PHE A 99 1.32 -12.54 10.40
N SER A 100 0.36 -12.36 11.30
CA SER A 100 -0.56 -11.21 11.28
C SER A 100 -0.64 -10.60 12.66
N THR A 101 -0.93 -9.32 12.72
CA THR A 101 -1.33 -8.66 13.96
C THR A 101 -2.57 -9.33 14.56
N LYS A 102 -2.79 -9.09 15.84
CA LYS A 102 -3.93 -9.70 16.54
C LYS A 102 -5.24 -9.07 16.05
N ARG A 103 -6.21 -9.91 15.73
CA ARG A 103 -7.57 -9.45 15.41
C ARG A 103 -8.15 -8.64 16.55
N GLY A 104 -8.87 -7.59 16.22
CA GLY A 104 -9.58 -6.75 17.17
C GLY A 104 -10.77 -7.44 17.83
N SER A 105 -11.55 -6.69 18.57
CA SER A 105 -12.72 -7.19 19.32
C SER A 105 -13.85 -7.75 18.43
N SER A 106 -13.91 -7.28 17.17
CA SER A 106 -14.83 -7.81 16.14
C SER A 106 -14.50 -9.22 15.65
N GLY A 107 -13.33 -9.78 16.03
CA GLY A 107 -12.80 -11.04 15.50
C GLY A 107 -12.24 -10.93 14.09
N THR A 108 -12.16 -9.72 13.55
CA THR A 108 -11.56 -9.39 12.24
C THR A 108 -10.42 -8.39 12.42
N HIS A 109 -9.68 -8.06 11.33
CA HIS A 109 -8.68 -6.99 11.37
C HIS A 109 -9.26 -5.60 11.08
N ARG A 110 -10.57 -5.47 10.96
CA ARG A 110 -11.23 -4.19 10.66
C ARG A 110 -11.03 -3.13 11.77
N ASP A 111 -10.95 -3.58 13.01
CA ASP A 111 -10.73 -2.77 14.21
C ASP A 111 -9.33 -3.01 14.84
N ASP A 112 -8.41 -3.59 14.05
CA ASP A 112 -7.01 -3.74 14.42
C ASP A 112 -6.27 -2.41 14.16
N PRO A 113 -5.71 -1.74 15.17
CA PRO A 113 -5.06 -0.45 15.00
C PRO A 113 -3.76 -0.52 14.20
N ILE A 114 -3.16 -1.71 14.06
CA ILE A 114 -1.91 -1.91 13.31
C ILE A 114 -2.21 -2.45 11.92
N ASP A 115 -3.14 -3.41 11.79
CA ASP A 115 -3.59 -4.03 10.55
C ASP A 115 -2.42 -4.45 9.62
N ALA A 116 -1.43 -5.15 10.16
CA ALA A 116 -0.24 -5.56 9.42
C ALA A 116 -0.07 -7.08 9.38
N SER A 117 0.27 -7.60 8.22
CA SER A 117 0.60 -9.02 8.01
C SER A 117 1.84 -9.18 7.15
N VAL A 118 2.55 -10.27 7.41
CA VAL A 118 3.71 -10.72 6.66
C VAL A 118 3.45 -12.14 6.18
N PHE A 119 3.69 -12.39 4.92
CA PHE A 119 3.61 -13.71 4.30
C PHE A 119 5.01 -14.12 3.86
N HIS A 120 5.52 -15.24 4.36
CA HIS A 120 6.79 -15.81 3.91
C HIS A 120 6.57 -16.50 2.56
N ILE A 121 7.31 -16.09 1.54
CA ILE A 121 7.15 -16.61 0.18
C ILE A 121 8.00 -17.86 0.01
N THR A 122 7.41 -18.92 -0.53
CA THR A 122 8.12 -20.18 -0.77
C THR A 122 9.27 -20.00 -1.77
N ALA A 123 10.31 -20.80 -1.63
CA ALA A 123 11.57 -20.64 -2.36
C ALA A 123 11.40 -20.68 -3.89
N ASP A 124 10.49 -21.51 -4.40
CA ASP A 124 10.18 -21.61 -5.82
C ASP A 124 9.61 -20.31 -6.40
N VAL A 125 8.72 -19.63 -5.68
CA VAL A 125 8.17 -18.32 -6.07
C VAL A 125 9.20 -17.23 -5.82
N ALA A 126 9.95 -17.29 -4.70
CA ALA A 126 10.96 -16.31 -4.35
C ALA A 126 12.05 -16.18 -5.42
N GLU A 127 12.48 -17.29 -6.04
CA GLU A 127 13.47 -17.29 -7.10
C GLU A 127 13.04 -16.40 -8.30
N GLU A 128 11.76 -16.43 -8.67
CA GLU A 128 11.24 -15.63 -9.78
C GLU A 128 11.08 -14.13 -9.45
N ILE A 129 10.76 -13.80 -8.19
CA ILE A 129 10.35 -12.43 -7.83
C ILE A 129 11.35 -11.68 -6.95
N SER A 130 12.41 -12.34 -6.45
CA SER A 130 13.36 -11.76 -5.47
C SER A 130 14.08 -10.51 -5.96
N LEU A 131 14.33 -10.41 -7.28
CA LEU A 131 14.99 -9.23 -7.88
C LEU A 131 14.15 -7.96 -7.78
N SER A 132 12.85 -8.09 -7.60
CA SER A 132 11.92 -6.97 -7.47
C SER A 132 11.71 -6.54 -6.01
N ALA A 133 12.19 -7.31 -5.02
CA ALA A 133 11.97 -7.01 -3.62
C ALA A 133 12.88 -5.85 -3.14
N ILE A 134 12.32 -4.97 -2.29
CA ILE A 134 13.14 -4.02 -1.54
C ILE A 134 13.95 -4.76 -0.48
N THR A 135 15.07 -4.20 -0.06
CA THR A 135 15.92 -4.74 0.99
C THR A 135 15.82 -3.92 2.29
N LEU A 136 16.37 -4.41 3.38
CA LEU A 136 16.43 -3.63 4.63
C LEU A 136 17.20 -2.31 4.48
N GLN A 137 18.10 -2.21 3.49
CA GLN A 137 18.84 -0.98 3.19
C GLN A 137 17.98 0.08 2.52
N ASP A 138 16.88 -0.33 1.89
CA ASP A 138 15.90 0.57 1.26
C ASP A 138 14.90 1.12 2.29
N LEU A 139 14.91 0.60 3.53
CA LEU A 139 13.98 1.01 4.58
C LEU A 139 14.61 2.08 5.46
N ASP A 140 13.86 3.15 5.68
CA ASP A 140 14.18 4.12 6.69
C ASP A 140 13.52 3.72 8.03
N LEU A 141 14.30 3.12 8.90
CA LEU A 141 13.84 2.61 10.19
C LEU A 141 14.10 3.58 11.35
N LEU A 142 14.72 4.72 11.08
CA LEU A 142 15.05 5.69 12.10
C LEU A 142 13.90 6.66 12.33
N PRO A 143 13.49 6.88 13.60
CA PRO A 143 12.53 7.93 13.91
C PRO A 143 13.19 9.30 13.64
N ALA A 144 12.61 10.09 12.75
CA ALA A 144 13.02 11.46 12.48
C ALA A 144 11.79 12.38 12.57
N ASP A 145 12.03 13.65 12.84
CA ASP A 145 10.99 14.65 12.65
C ASP A 145 10.82 14.88 11.14
N ARG A 146 9.68 14.44 10.62
CA ARG A 146 9.37 14.41 9.19
C ARG A 146 8.17 15.27 8.83
N SER A 147 7.80 16.19 9.71
CA SER A 147 6.61 17.03 9.57
C SER A 147 6.54 17.85 8.26
N SER A 148 7.68 17.99 7.56
CA SER A 148 7.78 18.70 6.28
C SER A 148 8.06 17.78 5.09
N GLU A 149 8.13 16.46 5.27
CA GLU A 149 8.46 15.53 4.19
C GLU A 149 7.24 15.25 3.31
N LEU A 150 7.52 15.06 2.03
CA LEU A 150 6.54 14.59 1.05
C LEU A 150 6.67 13.08 0.88
N TYR A 151 5.58 12.39 1.08
CA TYR A 151 5.48 10.94 0.89
C TYR A 151 4.76 10.60 -0.40
N VAL A 152 5.12 9.50 -1.03
CA VAL A 152 4.36 8.92 -2.13
C VAL A 152 3.84 7.56 -1.69
N VAL A 153 2.52 7.44 -1.59
CA VAL A 153 1.84 6.17 -1.33
C VAL A 153 1.62 5.47 -2.66
N THR A 154 2.18 4.27 -2.80
CA THR A 154 2.08 3.47 -4.02
C THR A 154 1.30 2.19 -3.75
N GLY A 155 0.39 1.82 -4.65
CA GLY A 155 -0.42 0.60 -4.52
C GLY A 155 -1.40 0.39 -5.66
N TYR A 156 -2.05 -0.77 -5.67
CA TYR A 156 -3.08 -1.12 -6.63
C TYR A 156 -4.47 -0.96 -6.00
N ARG A 157 -5.31 -0.09 -6.58
CA ARG A 157 -6.68 0.12 -6.09
C ARG A 157 -7.64 -0.94 -6.60
N VAL A 158 -8.34 -1.60 -5.68
CA VAL A 158 -9.39 -2.58 -6.01
C VAL A 158 -10.47 -1.95 -6.90
N SER A 159 -10.87 -0.72 -6.63
CA SER A 159 -11.90 0.01 -7.41
C SER A 159 -11.52 0.31 -8.86
N GLN A 160 -10.24 0.22 -9.22
CA GLN A 160 -9.74 0.40 -10.58
C GLN A 160 -9.43 -0.91 -11.31
N SER A 161 -9.58 -2.03 -10.62
CA SER A 161 -9.40 -3.35 -11.21
C SER A 161 -10.57 -3.71 -12.10
N ARG A 162 -10.26 -4.26 -13.27
CA ARG A 162 -11.26 -4.71 -14.25
C ARG A 162 -11.04 -6.16 -14.59
N SER A 163 -12.11 -6.94 -14.48
CA SER A 163 -12.16 -8.32 -14.97
C SER A 163 -12.66 -8.30 -16.42
N THR A 164 -11.92 -8.95 -17.30
CA THR A 164 -12.31 -9.09 -18.71
C THR A 164 -12.24 -10.58 -19.09
N PRO A 165 -12.86 -11.01 -20.18
CA PRO A 165 -12.73 -12.39 -20.66
C PRO A 165 -11.28 -12.80 -20.98
N LYS A 166 -10.38 -11.83 -21.15
CA LYS A 166 -8.96 -12.03 -21.45
C LYS A 166 -8.07 -12.02 -20.20
N GLY A 167 -8.62 -11.74 -19.01
CA GLY A 167 -7.87 -11.68 -17.75
C GLY A 167 -8.24 -10.50 -16.86
N HIS A 168 -7.43 -10.29 -15.85
CA HIS A 168 -7.53 -9.15 -14.92
C HIS A 168 -6.56 -8.05 -15.30
N THR A 169 -7.05 -6.81 -15.28
CA THR A 169 -6.21 -5.62 -15.43
C THR A 169 -6.27 -4.82 -14.13
N THR A 170 -5.11 -4.54 -13.55
CA THR A 170 -4.93 -3.65 -12.41
C THR A 170 -3.98 -2.54 -12.79
N LYS A 171 -4.15 -1.37 -12.19
CA LYS A 171 -3.28 -0.22 -12.41
C LYS A 171 -2.60 0.16 -11.11
N LEU A 172 -1.29 0.33 -11.17
CA LEU A 172 -0.53 0.92 -10.09
C LEU A 172 -0.81 2.42 -10.02
N ASP A 173 -1.20 2.90 -8.85
CA ASP A 173 -1.44 4.31 -8.57
C ASP A 173 -0.42 4.82 -7.56
N ARG A 174 -0.11 6.11 -7.66
CA ARG A 174 0.76 6.84 -6.73
C ARG A 174 0.08 8.11 -6.29
N TYR A 175 0.10 8.35 -4.99
CA TYR A 175 -0.50 9.53 -4.38
C TYR A 175 0.55 10.27 -3.56
N PRO A 176 0.79 11.55 -3.87
CA PRO A 176 1.57 12.39 -2.97
C PRO A 176 0.78 12.59 -1.69
N SER A 177 1.46 12.52 -0.57
CA SER A 177 0.91 12.73 0.76
C SER A 177 1.91 13.51 1.59
N ILE A 178 1.41 14.32 2.50
CA ILE A 178 2.20 15.00 3.53
C ILE A 178 1.74 14.49 4.88
N GLU A 179 2.65 14.42 5.82
CA GLU A 179 2.28 14.16 7.21
C GLU A 179 1.49 15.35 7.75
N LEU A 180 0.39 15.05 8.42
CA LEU A 180 -0.43 16.06 9.07
C LEU A 180 -0.07 16.11 10.55
N ASP A 181 -0.16 17.30 11.14
CA ASP A 181 0.10 17.46 12.57
C ASP A 181 -0.91 16.69 13.45
N ASN A 182 -0.53 16.41 14.69
CA ASN A 182 -1.38 15.69 15.62
C ASN A 182 -2.72 16.39 15.88
N ASP A 183 -2.75 17.72 15.84
CA ASP A 183 -3.98 18.51 16.00
C ASP A 183 -5.01 18.23 14.89
N TYR A 184 -4.56 17.91 13.68
CA TYR A 184 -5.45 17.52 12.59
C TYR A 184 -6.08 16.15 12.85
N TYR A 185 -5.29 15.16 13.28
CA TYR A 185 -5.78 13.82 13.62
C TYR A 185 -6.77 13.85 14.78
N GLU A 186 -6.49 14.63 15.82
CA GLU A 186 -7.40 14.82 16.95
C GLU A 186 -8.74 15.45 16.53
N ARG A 187 -8.71 16.45 15.64
CA ARG A 187 -9.94 17.05 15.10
C ARG A 187 -10.77 16.04 14.30
N GLN A 188 -10.14 15.26 13.43
CA GLN A 188 -10.83 14.25 12.63
C GLN A 188 -11.42 13.12 13.50
N SER A 189 -10.72 12.66 14.53
CA SER A 189 -11.22 11.63 15.45
C SER A 189 -12.46 12.11 16.23
N ARG A 190 -12.52 13.40 16.60
CA ARG A 190 -13.71 14.01 17.23
C ARG A 190 -14.92 14.08 16.27
N TYR A 191 -14.69 14.34 14.99
CA TYR A 191 -15.78 14.34 13.99
C TYR A 191 -16.30 12.93 13.70
N ALA A 192 -15.41 11.93 13.63
CA ALA A 192 -15.80 10.53 13.42
C ALA A 192 -16.64 9.97 14.58
N SER A 193 -16.40 10.41 15.81
CA SER A 193 -17.20 10.00 16.99
C SER A 193 -18.58 10.65 17.04
N LEU A 194 -18.82 11.77 16.34
CA LEU A 194 -20.11 12.46 16.30
C LEU A 194 -21.05 11.96 15.17
N THR A 195 -20.53 11.18 14.24
CA THR A 195 -21.33 10.62 13.11
C THR A 195 -21.77 9.17 13.34
N CYS A 196 -21.47 8.59 14.47
CA CYS A 196 -21.90 7.23 14.88
C CYS A 196 -22.99 7.27 15.98
N VAL A 197 -24.03 8.11 15.81
CA VAL A 197 -25.25 8.10 16.64
C VAL A 197 -26.44 7.78 15.76
#